data_731f877d6699975028c022a3a41436fd
#
_entry.id   731f877d6699975028c022a3a41436fd
#
_cell.length_a   1.000
_cell.length_b   1.000
_cell.length_c   1.000
_cell.angle_alpha   90.00
_cell.angle_beta   90.00
_cell.angle_gamma   90.00
#
_symmetry.space_group_name_H-M   'P 1'
#
loop_
_entity.id
_entity.type
_entity.pdbx_description
1 polymer ?
#
loop_
_entity_poly.entity_id
_entity_poly.type
_entity_poly.pdbx_seq_one_letter_code
_entity_poly.pdbx_strand_id
1 'polypeptide(L)'
;MKKIILGIAFVLTASGISPVLSQQTTDTATSLPPATPGPGEPPFTKEIPNDVDWKSPQSTPPYSTILKIKSAFDGSVDYVVYDKDWRNNMNGTETGIRTRWSGDKLEGQIYLKAGCGLLACPFGSIIDIRGLPSPLVLSSGGQEFRLYGEDGEFVLPTAFGKSLSDGASSISIKIGESGKTLTLGQSTTDELKKLYSALAIKEEPPKFVLAPETLQQQSISFQKLVASSLTRVVGIKSPKGTGTGFIAEKSGILLTNRHVVGSSKKVEISYSDGTKKDGDVIFKDRDIDLAVIKVSVPPKVTPLPLCFATYPKPADEVTVLGNPLGLANTVTKGIVSALRRSEGELKSVTPEGTTLIQTDAAINPGNSGGPMLNQYGEVIGIVSFKKSSGEGTGFAISIIDALQAMKVKKPMLAQNIATSECGNLVSTGTAKPKK
;
A
#
# COMPACT_ATOMS: atom_id res chain seq x y z
N MET A 1 -15.31 -62.67 -0.10
CA MET A 1 -15.86 -63.57 -1.15
C MET A 1 -15.80 -62.86 -2.49
N LYS A 2 -15.25 -63.59 -3.47
CA LYS A 2 -15.24 -63.42 -4.93
C LYS A 2 -14.57 -62.16 -5.53
N LYS A 3 -13.35 -62.40 -5.99
CA LYS A 3 -12.59 -61.71 -7.05
C LYS A 3 -13.34 -61.85 -8.38
N ILE A 4 -13.35 -60.80 -9.19
CA ILE A 4 -13.52 -60.93 -10.64
C ILE A 4 -12.36 -60.18 -11.28
N ILE A 5 -11.51 -60.95 -11.94
CA ILE A 5 -10.43 -60.51 -12.82
C ILE A 5 -11.03 -60.49 -14.23
N LEU A 6 -10.98 -59.34 -14.91
CA LEU A 6 -11.28 -59.27 -16.35
C LEU A 6 -10.00 -58.87 -17.08
N GLY A 7 -9.39 -59.83 -17.75
CA GLY A 7 -8.30 -59.61 -18.69
C GLY A 7 -8.84 -59.16 -20.04
N ILE A 8 -8.21 -58.14 -20.62
CA ILE A 8 -8.41 -57.76 -22.01
C ILE A 8 -7.09 -57.95 -22.75
N ALA A 9 -7.10 -58.89 -23.66
CA ALA A 9 -6.02 -59.16 -24.60
C ALA A 9 -6.00 -58.07 -25.69
N PHE A 10 -4.85 -57.49 -25.94
CA PHE A 10 -4.62 -56.62 -27.10
C PHE A 10 -4.03 -57.45 -28.26
N VAL A 11 -4.76 -57.45 -29.37
CA VAL A 11 -4.29 -57.97 -30.64
C VAL A 11 -3.50 -56.87 -31.36
N LEU A 12 -2.25 -57.16 -31.68
CA LEU A 12 -1.44 -56.34 -32.57
C LEU A 12 -1.81 -56.61 -34.02
N THR A 13 -2.32 -55.61 -34.73
CA THR A 13 -2.30 -55.61 -36.20
C THR A 13 -1.32 -54.53 -36.65
N ALA A 14 -0.27 -54.97 -37.30
CA ALA A 14 0.67 -54.11 -38.03
C ALA A 14 0.04 -53.67 -39.35
N SER A 15 -0.08 -52.36 -39.55
CA SER A 15 -0.29 -51.79 -40.88
C SER A 15 0.63 -50.58 -41.02
N GLY A 16 1.48 -50.66 -42.03
CA GLY A 16 2.51 -49.72 -42.36
C GLY A 16 1.94 -48.36 -42.80
N ILE A 17 2.57 -47.33 -42.31
CA ILE A 17 2.38 -45.96 -42.83
C ILE A 17 3.78 -45.39 -43.13
N SER A 18 3.97 -45.04 -44.38
CA SER A 18 5.14 -44.35 -44.92
C SER A 18 5.38 -43.02 -44.26
N PRO A 19 6.63 -42.56 -44.09
CA PRO A 19 6.89 -41.24 -43.51
C PRO A 19 6.53 -40.14 -44.50
N VAL A 20 5.54 -39.32 -44.13
CA VAL A 20 5.30 -38.03 -44.79
C VAL A 20 6.38 -37.08 -44.29
N LEU A 21 7.22 -36.62 -45.23
CA LEU A 21 8.18 -35.54 -45.03
C LEU A 21 7.38 -34.29 -44.66
N SER A 22 7.40 -33.89 -43.40
CA SER A 22 6.93 -32.56 -42.99
C SER A 22 7.96 -31.54 -43.43
N GLN A 23 7.60 -30.73 -44.41
CA GLN A 23 8.31 -29.50 -44.71
C GLN A 23 8.30 -28.60 -43.45
N GLN A 24 9.47 -28.38 -42.89
CA GLN A 24 9.69 -27.31 -41.97
C GLN A 24 9.52 -25.98 -42.72
N THR A 25 8.37 -25.36 -42.55
CA THR A 25 8.26 -23.92 -42.83
C THR A 25 9.05 -23.20 -41.75
N THR A 26 10.22 -22.72 -42.12
CA THR A 26 10.95 -21.72 -41.36
C THR A 26 10.13 -20.44 -41.40
N ASP A 27 9.25 -20.25 -40.43
CA ASP A 27 8.71 -18.94 -40.14
C ASP A 27 9.87 -18.05 -39.64
N THR A 28 10.50 -17.36 -40.56
CA THR A 28 11.28 -16.17 -40.28
C THR A 28 10.30 -15.14 -39.77
N ALA A 29 10.11 -15.12 -38.44
CA ALA A 29 9.45 -14.02 -37.75
C ALA A 29 10.26 -12.76 -38.06
N THR A 30 9.81 -12.02 -39.04
CA THR A 30 10.28 -10.65 -39.30
C THR A 30 9.95 -9.86 -38.05
N SER A 31 10.98 -9.60 -37.23
CA SER A 31 10.86 -8.71 -36.10
C SER A 31 10.46 -7.34 -36.62
N LEU A 32 9.23 -6.96 -36.41
CA LEU A 32 8.79 -5.59 -36.61
C LEU A 32 9.75 -4.67 -35.82
N PRO A 33 10.20 -3.56 -36.42
CA PRO A 33 11.03 -2.62 -35.69
C PRO A 33 10.28 -2.17 -34.41
N PRO A 34 11.01 -1.93 -33.30
CA PRO A 34 10.38 -1.49 -32.06
C PRO A 34 9.55 -0.25 -32.34
N ALA A 35 8.32 -0.22 -31.84
CA ALA A 35 7.41 0.90 -32.01
C ALA A 35 8.05 2.14 -31.38
N THR A 36 8.10 3.24 -32.12
CA THR A 36 8.68 4.50 -31.60
C THR A 36 7.65 5.15 -30.66
N PRO A 37 7.99 5.38 -29.39
CA PRO A 37 7.09 6.05 -28.45
C PRO A 37 6.76 7.46 -28.92
N GLY A 38 5.53 7.89 -28.72
CA GLY A 38 5.11 9.28 -28.94
C GLY A 38 5.78 10.24 -27.94
N PRO A 39 5.74 11.55 -28.19
CA PRO A 39 6.27 12.54 -27.26
C PRO A 39 5.62 12.38 -25.87
N GLY A 40 6.44 12.16 -24.82
CA GLY A 40 5.98 11.98 -23.44
C GLY A 40 5.37 10.62 -23.12
N GLU A 41 5.51 9.63 -23.98
CA GLU A 41 5.17 8.23 -23.66
C GLU A 41 6.37 7.49 -23.08
N PRO A 42 6.17 6.58 -22.10
CA PRO A 42 7.20 5.66 -21.68
C PRO A 42 7.73 4.84 -22.86
N PRO A 43 9.03 4.51 -22.90
CA PRO A 43 9.54 3.60 -23.90
C PRO A 43 8.86 2.24 -23.73
N PHE A 44 8.34 1.66 -24.80
CA PHE A 44 7.74 0.34 -24.79
C PHE A 44 8.26 -0.52 -25.93
N THR A 45 8.31 -1.82 -25.68
CA THR A 45 8.84 -2.78 -26.67
C THR A 45 7.76 -3.22 -27.64
N LYS A 46 6.51 -3.34 -27.16
CA LYS A 46 5.39 -3.84 -27.97
C LYS A 46 4.07 -3.26 -27.48
N GLU A 47 3.19 -2.93 -28.42
CA GLU A 47 1.78 -2.65 -28.13
C GLU A 47 0.98 -3.95 -28.28
N ILE A 48 0.13 -4.26 -27.29
CA ILE A 48 -0.75 -5.42 -27.31
C ILE A 48 -2.20 -4.95 -27.12
N PRO A 49 -3.15 -5.52 -27.90
CA PRO A 49 -4.56 -5.26 -27.70
C PRO A 49 -5.03 -6.08 -26.50
N ASN A 50 -5.57 -5.42 -25.51
CA ASN A 50 -6.03 -6.01 -24.25
C ASN A 50 -4.92 -6.61 -23.37
N ASP A 51 -5.22 -6.75 -22.10
CA ASP A 51 -4.34 -7.40 -21.15
C ASP A 51 -4.26 -8.92 -21.44
N VAL A 52 -3.10 -9.49 -21.19
CA VAL A 52 -2.90 -10.94 -21.27
C VAL A 52 -3.48 -11.54 -20.00
N ASP A 53 -4.14 -12.70 -20.10
CA ASP A 53 -4.50 -13.49 -18.91
C ASP A 53 -3.23 -14.04 -18.24
N TRP A 54 -2.42 -13.14 -17.69
CA TRP A 54 -1.13 -13.46 -17.08
C TRP A 54 -1.27 -14.28 -15.79
N LYS A 55 -2.47 -14.29 -15.19
CA LYS A 55 -2.79 -15.08 -13.99
C LYS A 55 -2.95 -16.56 -14.31
N SER A 56 -3.21 -16.92 -15.57
CA SER A 56 -3.28 -18.32 -16.00
C SER A 56 -1.91 -18.99 -15.95
N PRO A 57 -1.80 -20.22 -15.41
CA PRO A 57 -0.55 -20.98 -15.35
C PRO A 57 0.12 -21.21 -16.69
N GLN A 58 -0.67 -21.29 -17.75
CA GLN A 58 -0.23 -21.57 -19.12
C GLN A 58 0.17 -20.30 -19.88
N SER A 59 -0.16 -19.13 -19.36
CA SER A 59 0.17 -17.87 -20.00
C SER A 59 1.66 -17.56 -19.91
N THR A 60 2.23 -17.12 -21.02
CA THR A 60 3.63 -16.70 -21.14
C THR A 60 3.71 -15.28 -21.69
N PRO A 61 3.32 -14.26 -20.90
CA PRO A 61 3.50 -12.88 -21.36
C PRO A 61 4.98 -12.59 -21.61
N PRO A 62 5.31 -11.61 -22.43
CA PRO A 62 6.69 -11.13 -22.54
C PRO A 62 7.17 -10.59 -21.18
N TYR A 63 8.09 -11.32 -20.54
CA TYR A 63 8.65 -10.93 -19.26
C TYR A 63 9.77 -9.90 -19.42
N SER A 64 9.98 -9.07 -18.40
CA SER A 64 11.07 -8.10 -18.30
C SER A 64 11.12 -7.13 -19.50
N THR A 65 9.96 -6.70 -19.97
CA THR A 65 9.83 -5.71 -21.04
C THR A 65 8.65 -4.78 -20.77
N ILE A 66 8.74 -3.51 -21.17
CA ILE A 66 7.60 -2.60 -21.07
C ILE A 66 6.64 -2.86 -22.23
N LEU A 67 5.41 -3.16 -21.91
CA LEU A 67 4.32 -3.34 -22.85
C LEU A 67 3.33 -2.19 -22.74
N LYS A 68 2.86 -1.69 -23.88
CA LYS A 68 1.74 -0.75 -23.96
C LYS A 68 0.46 -1.54 -24.17
N ILE A 69 -0.47 -1.46 -23.25
CA ILE A 69 -1.77 -2.12 -23.30
C ILE A 69 -2.82 -1.05 -23.60
N LYS A 70 -3.59 -1.27 -24.66
CA LYS A 70 -4.71 -0.41 -25.01
C LYS A 70 -6.01 -1.15 -24.76
N SER A 71 -6.82 -0.65 -23.82
CA SER A 71 -8.14 -1.22 -23.55
C SER A 71 -9.06 -1.09 -24.77
N ALA A 72 -9.62 -2.21 -25.22
CA ALA A 72 -10.61 -2.22 -26.30
C ALA A 72 -11.96 -1.65 -25.84
N PHE A 73 -12.19 -1.55 -24.52
CA PHE A 73 -13.47 -1.13 -23.95
C PHE A 73 -13.62 0.40 -23.91
N ASP A 74 -12.60 1.11 -23.43
CA ASP A 74 -12.63 2.57 -23.21
C ASP A 74 -11.47 3.32 -23.88
N GLY A 75 -10.59 2.60 -24.58
CA GLY A 75 -9.42 3.17 -25.23
C GLY A 75 -8.32 3.64 -24.28
N SER A 76 -8.44 3.39 -22.96
CA SER A 76 -7.40 3.71 -21.99
C SER A 76 -6.11 2.98 -22.30
N VAL A 77 -4.99 3.60 -21.94
CA VAL A 77 -3.65 3.07 -22.17
C VAL A 77 -2.97 2.86 -20.83
N ASP A 78 -2.45 1.64 -20.62
CA ASP A 78 -1.62 1.29 -19.48
C ASP A 78 -0.24 0.80 -19.96
N TYR A 79 0.79 1.01 -19.14
CA TYR A 79 2.14 0.53 -19.41
C TYR A 79 2.51 -0.46 -18.32
N VAL A 80 2.83 -1.69 -18.71
CA VAL A 80 3.05 -2.78 -17.77
C VAL A 80 4.36 -3.50 -18.00
N VAL A 81 4.92 -4.04 -16.92
CA VAL A 81 6.05 -4.97 -16.95
C VAL A 81 5.62 -6.23 -16.21
N TYR A 82 5.78 -7.38 -16.87
CA TYR A 82 5.60 -8.67 -16.24
C TYR A 82 6.94 -9.23 -15.80
N ASP A 83 6.97 -9.87 -14.62
CA ASP A 83 8.13 -10.55 -14.09
C ASP A 83 7.79 -11.95 -13.61
N LYS A 84 8.79 -12.82 -13.62
CA LYS A 84 8.65 -14.22 -13.21
C LYS A 84 9.95 -14.70 -12.58
N ASP A 85 9.89 -15.04 -11.32
CA ASP A 85 11.01 -15.65 -10.59
C ASP A 85 10.65 -17.02 -10.05
N TRP A 86 11.58 -17.98 -10.16
CA TRP A 86 11.43 -19.34 -9.68
C TRP A 86 12.62 -19.74 -8.81
N ARG A 87 12.32 -20.47 -7.74
CA ARG A 87 13.36 -21.10 -6.89
C ARG A 87 13.03 -22.57 -6.68
N ASN A 88 14.05 -23.41 -6.84
CA ASN A 88 13.95 -24.82 -6.52
C ASN A 88 14.18 -25.01 -5.00
N ASN A 89 13.32 -25.81 -4.38
CA ASN A 89 13.47 -26.22 -2.99
C ASN A 89 14.18 -27.58 -2.90
N MET A 90 14.84 -27.87 -1.78
CA MET A 90 15.59 -29.11 -1.60
C MET A 90 14.74 -30.40 -1.73
N ASN A 91 13.42 -30.32 -1.61
CA ASN A 91 12.49 -31.45 -1.73
C ASN A 91 11.95 -31.65 -3.15
N GLY A 92 12.54 -31.02 -4.15
CA GLY A 92 12.09 -31.10 -5.54
C GLY A 92 10.81 -30.30 -5.87
N THR A 93 10.32 -29.48 -4.93
CA THR A 93 9.28 -28.52 -5.23
C THR A 93 9.87 -27.21 -5.74
N GLU A 94 9.19 -26.58 -6.68
CA GLU A 94 9.54 -25.24 -7.14
C GLU A 94 8.53 -24.23 -6.58
N THR A 95 9.02 -23.15 -5.98
CA THR A 95 8.19 -22.00 -5.60
C THR A 95 8.55 -20.85 -6.49
N GLY A 96 7.57 -20.27 -7.15
CA GLY A 96 7.76 -19.11 -8.01
C GLY A 96 6.79 -18.00 -7.69
N ILE A 97 7.16 -16.81 -8.09
CA ILE A 97 6.25 -15.67 -8.14
C ILE A 97 6.12 -15.17 -9.57
N ARG A 98 4.96 -14.66 -9.88
CA ARG A 98 4.72 -13.83 -11.06
C ARG A 98 4.19 -12.50 -10.59
N THR A 99 4.66 -11.43 -11.20
CA THR A 99 4.20 -10.08 -10.89
C THR A 99 3.88 -9.32 -12.16
N ARG A 100 2.90 -8.43 -12.06
CA ARG A 100 2.54 -7.41 -13.04
C ARG A 100 2.69 -6.05 -12.38
N TRP A 101 3.48 -5.21 -12.99
CA TRP A 101 3.78 -3.86 -12.52
C TRP A 101 3.17 -2.85 -13.46
N SER A 102 2.43 -1.88 -12.95
CA SER A 102 1.98 -0.71 -13.69
C SER A 102 2.32 0.57 -12.91
N GLY A 103 1.90 1.75 -13.38
CA GLY A 103 2.31 3.01 -12.77
C GLY A 103 2.06 3.13 -11.27
N ASP A 104 0.89 2.69 -10.82
CA ASP A 104 0.44 2.80 -9.43
C ASP A 104 0.09 1.45 -8.78
N LYS A 105 0.29 0.32 -9.50
CA LYS A 105 -0.13 -0.99 -9.02
C LYS A 105 0.95 -2.05 -9.18
N LEU A 106 0.99 -2.94 -8.20
CA LEU A 106 1.66 -4.24 -8.24
C LEU A 106 0.62 -5.32 -8.05
N GLU A 107 0.51 -6.22 -8.98
CA GLU A 107 -0.24 -7.46 -8.83
C GLU A 107 0.72 -8.64 -8.80
N GLY A 108 0.47 -9.62 -7.95
CA GLY A 108 1.37 -10.76 -7.84
C GLY A 108 0.72 -12.04 -7.35
N GLN A 109 1.27 -13.16 -7.81
CA GLN A 109 0.84 -14.50 -7.44
C GLN A 109 2.03 -15.37 -7.04
N ILE A 110 1.82 -16.24 -6.06
CA ILE A 110 2.73 -17.31 -5.69
C ILE A 110 2.25 -18.59 -6.37
N TYR A 111 3.19 -19.30 -6.97
CA TYR A 111 2.98 -20.62 -7.57
C TYR A 111 3.78 -21.65 -6.79
N LEU A 112 3.13 -22.74 -6.44
CA LEU A 112 3.78 -23.94 -5.94
C LEU A 112 3.67 -25.04 -6.99
N LYS A 113 4.81 -25.54 -7.48
CA LYS A 113 4.88 -26.63 -8.42
C LYS A 113 5.52 -27.84 -7.75
N ALA A 114 4.85 -28.99 -7.77
CA ALA A 114 5.43 -30.23 -7.27
C ALA A 114 6.55 -30.70 -8.20
N GLY A 115 7.70 -31.03 -7.62
CA GLY A 115 8.71 -31.83 -8.27
C GLY A 115 8.18 -33.26 -8.39
N CYS A 116 8.27 -33.85 -9.57
CA CYS A 116 8.03 -35.25 -9.72
C CYS A 116 9.30 -36.01 -9.34
N GLY A 117 9.21 -36.87 -8.33
CA GLY A 117 10.26 -37.84 -8.06
C GLY A 117 10.53 -38.76 -9.26
N LEU A 118 11.30 -39.82 -9.11
CA LEU A 118 11.84 -40.74 -10.16
C LEU A 118 10.84 -41.21 -11.24
N LEU A 119 9.54 -40.99 -11.10
CA LEU A 119 8.51 -41.22 -12.12
C LEU A 119 8.22 -39.90 -12.83
N ALA A 120 8.70 -39.78 -14.06
CA ALA A 120 8.51 -38.62 -14.91
C ALA A 120 7.04 -38.20 -15.00
N CYS A 121 6.72 -37.01 -14.42
CA CYS A 121 5.49 -36.32 -14.80
C CYS A 121 5.77 -35.56 -16.10
N PRO A 122 5.08 -35.87 -17.19
CA PRO A 122 5.30 -35.17 -18.47
C PRO A 122 4.99 -33.68 -18.41
N PHE A 123 4.22 -33.24 -17.40
CA PHE A 123 3.89 -31.85 -17.14
C PHE A 123 3.96 -31.60 -15.64
N GLY A 124 4.95 -30.80 -15.21
CA GLY A 124 5.03 -30.40 -13.80
C GLY A 124 3.70 -29.78 -13.36
N SER A 125 3.02 -30.41 -12.40
CA SER A 125 1.72 -29.94 -11.93
C SER A 125 1.91 -28.72 -11.03
N ILE A 126 1.28 -27.61 -11.39
CA ILE A 126 1.08 -26.50 -10.44
C ILE A 126 0.07 -27.01 -9.41
N ILE A 127 0.47 -27.05 -8.13
CA ILE A 127 -0.36 -27.59 -7.06
C ILE A 127 -1.20 -26.50 -6.43
N ASP A 128 -0.69 -25.27 -6.41
CA ASP A 128 -1.33 -24.18 -5.70
C ASP A 128 -0.96 -22.83 -6.33
N ILE A 129 -1.94 -21.95 -6.42
CA ILE A 129 -1.79 -20.58 -6.89
C ILE A 129 -2.50 -19.68 -5.88
N ARG A 130 -1.78 -18.70 -5.34
CA ARG A 130 -2.34 -17.73 -4.39
C ARG A 130 -1.87 -16.34 -4.75
N GLY A 131 -2.68 -15.33 -4.45
CA GLY A 131 -2.22 -13.95 -4.42
C GLY A 131 -1.04 -13.77 -3.47
N LEU A 132 -0.17 -12.82 -3.74
CA LEU A 132 0.87 -12.43 -2.79
C LEU A 132 0.23 -12.03 -1.45
N PRO A 133 0.80 -12.46 -0.31
CA PRO A 133 0.22 -12.16 1.00
C PRO A 133 0.34 -10.68 1.35
N SER A 134 -0.61 -10.20 2.15
CA SER A 134 -0.60 -8.85 2.73
C SER A 134 -0.23 -8.94 4.23
N PRO A 135 0.61 -8.04 4.75
CA PRO A 135 1.34 -6.99 4.03
C PRO A 135 2.51 -7.54 3.22
N LEU A 136 2.79 -6.90 2.09
CA LEU A 136 3.96 -7.14 1.27
C LEU A 136 5.03 -6.08 1.55
N VAL A 137 6.30 -6.45 1.63
CA VAL A 137 7.38 -5.47 1.79
C VAL A 137 8.25 -5.45 0.55
N LEU A 138 8.31 -4.28 -0.09
CA LEU A 138 9.26 -4.00 -1.16
C LEU A 138 10.47 -3.27 -0.59
N SER A 139 11.64 -3.54 -1.14
CA SER A 139 12.85 -2.74 -0.89
C SER A 139 13.39 -2.22 -2.22
N SER A 140 13.69 -0.93 -2.30
CA SER A 140 14.27 -0.28 -3.46
C SER A 140 15.20 0.85 -3.01
N GLY A 141 16.44 0.86 -3.50
CA GLY A 141 17.43 1.89 -3.12
C GLY A 141 17.73 1.97 -1.63
N GLY A 142 17.62 0.86 -0.89
CA GLY A 142 17.80 0.85 0.57
C GLY A 142 16.58 1.33 1.36
N GLN A 143 15.51 1.74 0.69
CA GLN A 143 14.24 2.13 1.30
C GLN A 143 13.25 0.97 1.28
N GLU A 144 12.54 0.74 2.39
CA GLU A 144 11.49 -0.26 2.48
C GLU A 144 10.09 0.38 2.37
N PHE A 145 9.25 -0.28 1.55
CA PHE A 145 7.86 0.11 1.33
C PHE A 145 6.97 -1.05 1.76
N ARG A 146 6.12 -0.82 2.73
CA ARG A 146 5.14 -1.80 3.16
C ARG A 146 3.83 -1.55 2.41
N LEU A 147 3.39 -2.57 1.68
CA LEU A 147 2.18 -2.51 0.86
C LEU A 147 1.09 -3.37 1.51
N TYR A 148 -0.10 -2.82 1.58
CA TYR A 148 -1.29 -3.55 1.99
C TYR A 148 -2.15 -3.80 0.76
N GLY A 149 -2.58 -5.04 0.59
CA GLY A 149 -3.31 -5.48 -0.59
C GLY A 149 -4.32 -6.57 -0.26
N GLU A 150 -5.12 -6.91 -1.23
CA GLU A 150 -6.09 -8.02 -1.18
C GLU A 150 -5.92 -8.84 -2.46
N ASP A 151 -5.98 -10.17 -2.35
CA ASP A 151 -5.85 -11.10 -3.49
C ASP A 151 -4.60 -10.91 -4.37
N GLY A 152 -3.51 -10.41 -3.77
CA GLY A 152 -2.26 -10.16 -4.47
C GLY A 152 -2.21 -8.85 -5.23
N GLU A 153 -3.15 -7.93 -5.02
CA GLU A 153 -3.18 -6.60 -5.61
C GLU A 153 -2.76 -5.54 -4.59
N PHE A 154 -1.79 -4.69 -4.97
CA PHE A 154 -1.20 -3.68 -4.11
C PHE A 154 -1.11 -2.34 -4.83
N VAL A 155 -1.37 -1.27 -4.10
CA VAL A 155 -1.10 0.09 -4.59
C VAL A 155 0.34 0.47 -4.27
N LEU A 156 1.07 0.92 -5.28
CA LEU A 156 2.44 1.39 -5.14
C LEU A 156 2.46 2.86 -4.71
N PRO A 157 3.21 3.21 -3.65
CA PRO A 157 3.36 4.59 -3.27
C PRO A 157 4.23 5.34 -4.30
N THR A 158 3.93 6.61 -4.55
CA THR A 158 4.70 7.48 -5.45
C THR A 158 6.20 7.49 -5.10
N ALA A 159 6.54 7.42 -3.81
CA ALA A 159 7.91 7.34 -3.34
C ALA A 159 8.67 6.09 -3.82
N PHE A 160 7.97 4.97 -4.10
CA PHE A 160 8.59 3.79 -4.71
C PHE A 160 9.03 4.09 -6.15
N GLY A 161 8.13 4.65 -6.97
CA GLY A 161 8.47 5.06 -8.33
C GLY A 161 9.62 6.06 -8.35
N LYS A 162 9.62 7.02 -7.41
CA LYS A 162 10.72 7.97 -7.25
C LYS A 162 12.04 7.29 -6.91
N SER A 163 12.06 6.31 -6.01
CA SER A 163 13.30 5.58 -5.69
C SER A 163 13.94 4.92 -6.92
N LEU A 164 13.12 4.45 -7.86
CA LEU A 164 13.57 3.87 -9.11
C LEU A 164 14.09 4.92 -10.09
N SER A 165 13.39 6.04 -10.24
CA SER A 165 13.85 7.16 -11.09
C SER A 165 15.14 7.79 -10.55
N ASP A 166 15.33 7.79 -9.23
CA ASP A 166 16.54 8.28 -8.57
C ASP A 166 17.72 7.28 -8.65
N GLY A 167 17.56 6.15 -9.35
CA GLY A 167 18.66 5.26 -9.71
C GLY A 167 18.84 4.03 -8.81
N ALA A 168 17.82 3.60 -8.05
CA ALA A 168 17.89 2.36 -7.28
C ALA A 168 18.38 1.19 -8.15
N SER A 169 19.36 0.42 -7.64
CA SER A 169 20.02 -0.65 -8.41
C SER A 169 19.34 -2.01 -8.34
N SER A 170 18.46 -2.21 -7.36
CA SER A 170 17.77 -3.48 -7.14
C SER A 170 16.41 -3.27 -6.51
N ILE A 171 15.50 -4.20 -6.79
CA ILE A 171 14.18 -4.29 -6.16
C ILE A 171 14.10 -5.65 -5.50
N SER A 172 13.71 -5.69 -4.24
CA SER A 172 13.48 -6.92 -3.53
C SER A 172 12.08 -6.98 -2.95
N ILE A 173 11.47 -8.17 -2.99
CA ILE A 173 10.15 -8.46 -2.45
C ILE A 173 10.34 -9.42 -1.28
N LYS A 174 9.91 -9.03 -0.08
CA LYS A 174 9.87 -9.91 1.09
C LYS A 174 8.48 -10.50 1.23
N ILE A 175 8.37 -11.82 1.10
CA ILE A 175 7.11 -12.55 1.16
C ILE A 175 6.90 -13.07 2.57
N GLY A 176 5.90 -12.52 3.27
CA GLY A 176 5.59 -12.87 4.65
C GLY A 176 6.67 -12.43 5.63
N GLU A 177 6.42 -12.60 6.91
CA GLU A 177 7.26 -12.05 7.98
C GLU A 177 8.51 -12.88 8.32
N SER A 178 8.43 -14.19 8.23
CA SER A 178 9.59 -15.12 8.35
C SER A 178 10.47 -15.12 7.09
N GLY A 179 10.16 -14.37 6.19
CA GLY A 179 10.60 -13.65 5.03
C GLY A 179 11.69 -14.22 4.18
N LYS A 180 11.30 -15.05 3.23
CA LYS A 180 12.13 -15.20 2.03
C LYS A 180 12.10 -13.89 1.25
N THR A 181 13.25 -13.27 1.07
CA THR A 181 13.42 -12.13 0.18
C THR A 181 13.72 -12.63 -1.23
N LEU A 182 12.98 -12.17 -2.20
CA LEU A 182 13.24 -12.34 -3.62
C LEU A 182 13.74 -11.01 -4.17
N THR A 183 14.86 -11.06 -4.90
CA THR A 183 15.35 -9.89 -5.65
C THR A 183 14.95 -10.08 -7.10
N LEU A 184 14.31 -9.10 -7.70
CA LEU A 184 13.92 -9.13 -9.10
C LEU A 184 15.15 -9.22 -9.99
N GLY A 185 15.00 -9.86 -11.14
CA GLY A 185 16.04 -9.91 -12.16
C GLY A 185 16.48 -8.50 -12.61
N GLN A 186 17.76 -8.36 -12.99
CA GLN A 186 18.29 -7.06 -13.41
C GLN A 186 17.51 -6.48 -14.60
N SER A 187 17.15 -7.32 -15.57
CA SER A 187 16.36 -6.90 -16.75
C SER A 187 15.02 -6.28 -16.35
N THR A 188 14.28 -6.92 -15.43
CA THR A 188 13.01 -6.37 -14.92
C THR A 188 13.24 -5.06 -14.18
N THR A 189 14.27 -4.99 -13.33
CA THR A 189 14.61 -3.79 -12.57
C THR A 189 14.93 -2.63 -13.52
N ASP A 190 15.67 -2.87 -14.58
CA ASP A 190 16.04 -1.83 -15.55
C ASP A 190 14.83 -1.35 -16.38
N GLU A 191 13.92 -2.25 -16.74
CA GLU A 191 12.68 -1.86 -17.43
C GLU A 191 11.75 -1.07 -16.50
N LEU A 192 11.63 -1.44 -15.23
CA LEU A 192 10.88 -0.69 -14.25
C LEU A 192 11.47 0.71 -14.03
N LYS A 193 12.79 0.86 -14.00
CA LYS A 193 13.44 2.18 -13.95
C LYS A 193 13.05 3.05 -15.15
N LYS A 194 13.12 2.49 -16.37
CA LYS A 194 12.72 3.23 -17.58
C LYS A 194 11.26 3.65 -17.50
N LEU A 195 10.36 2.73 -17.09
CA LEU A 195 8.95 3.00 -16.93
C LEU A 195 8.71 4.15 -15.95
N TYR A 196 9.23 4.04 -14.72
CA TYR A 196 8.98 5.03 -13.68
C TYR A 196 9.68 6.36 -13.93
N SER A 197 10.85 6.37 -14.57
CA SER A 197 11.51 7.62 -15.00
C SER A 197 10.66 8.37 -16.04
N ALA A 198 10.04 7.64 -16.98
CA ALA A 198 9.18 8.26 -17.99
C ALA A 198 7.83 8.72 -17.39
N LEU A 199 7.27 7.98 -16.44
CA LEU A 199 6.04 8.38 -15.73
C LEU A 199 6.28 9.61 -14.83
N ALA A 200 7.45 9.71 -14.19
CA ALA A 200 7.84 10.88 -13.40
C ALA A 200 7.94 12.17 -14.23
N ILE A 201 8.30 12.07 -15.50
CA ILE A 201 8.36 13.23 -16.41
C ILE A 201 6.95 13.75 -16.76
N LYS A 202 5.91 12.91 -16.69
CA LYS A 202 4.52 13.33 -16.94
C LYS A 202 3.87 14.11 -15.80
N GLU A 203 4.36 13.98 -14.60
CA GLU A 203 4.05 14.96 -13.56
C GLU A 203 4.85 16.24 -13.93
N GLU A 204 4.26 17.13 -14.75
CA GLU A 204 4.75 18.50 -14.79
C GLU A 204 4.83 18.96 -13.34
N PRO A 205 6.04 19.27 -12.83
CA PRO A 205 6.10 19.93 -11.54
C PRO A 205 5.22 21.17 -11.69
N PRO A 206 4.31 21.45 -10.75
CA PRO A 206 3.56 22.67 -10.81
C PRO A 206 4.56 23.78 -11.12
N LYS A 207 4.31 24.61 -12.14
CA LYS A 207 5.18 25.73 -12.50
C LYS A 207 5.27 26.64 -11.27
N PHE A 208 6.18 26.28 -10.37
CA PHE A 208 6.61 27.17 -9.31
C PHE A 208 7.39 28.30 -9.99
N VAL A 209 6.75 29.42 -10.15
CA VAL A 209 7.48 30.69 -10.24
C VAL A 209 8.31 30.73 -8.95
N LEU A 210 9.62 30.55 -9.10
CA LEU A 210 10.58 30.73 -8.02
C LEU A 210 10.34 32.12 -7.42
N ALA A 211 9.60 32.19 -6.32
CA ALA A 211 9.71 33.29 -5.42
C ALA A 211 11.14 33.28 -4.88
N PRO A 212 11.82 34.42 -4.80
CA PRO A 212 13.22 34.48 -4.39
C PRO A 212 13.39 33.81 -3.03
N GLU A 213 14.52 33.10 -2.90
CA GLU A 213 15.02 32.43 -1.71
C GLU A 213 14.68 33.16 -0.41
N THR A 214 14.30 32.40 0.56
CA THR A 214 14.02 32.67 1.98
C THR A 214 12.55 32.54 2.36
N LEU A 215 11.95 31.37 2.09
CA LEU A 215 10.97 30.84 3.02
C LEU A 215 11.68 29.79 3.87
N GLN A 216 12.41 30.22 4.91
CA GLN A 216 12.60 29.40 6.09
C GLN A 216 11.22 28.86 6.43
N GLN A 217 11.07 27.52 6.40
CA GLN A 217 9.90 26.85 6.91
C GLN A 217 9.70 27.32 8.35
N GLN A 218 8.88 28.36 8.54
CA GLN A 218 8.55 28.81 9.88
C GLN A 218 7.69 27.74 10.49
N SER A 219 8.27 26.98 11.42
CA SER A 219 7.48 26.14 12.30
C SER A 219 6.36 26.98 12.89
N ILE A 220 5.12 26.51 12.78
CA ILE A 220 3.99 27.17 13.44
C ILE A 220 4.32 27.20 14.93
N SER A 221 4.13 28.34 15.59
CA SER A 221 4.32 28.34 17.04
C SER A 221 3.45 27.26 17.67
N PHE A 222 3.98 26.57 18.68
CA PHE A 222 3.30 25.44 19.32
C PHE A 222 1.87 25.78 19.75
N GLN A 223 1.65 26.98 20.30
CA GLN A 223 0.31 27.44 20.69
C GLN A 223 -0.64 27.56 19.48
N LYS A 224 -0.17 28.07 18.35
CA LYS A 224 -0.97 28.18 17.13
C LYS A 224 -1.29 26.80 16.55
N LEU A 225 -0.32 25.89 16.55
CA LEU A 225 -0.51 24.51 16.12
C LEU A 225 -1.62 23.86 16.96
N VAL A 226 -1.50 23.92 18.29
CA VAL A 226 -2.50 23.35 19.21
C VAL A 226 -3.87 24.00 19.00
N ALA A 227 -3.97 25.31 19.04
CA ALA A 227 -5.24 26.02 18.92
C ALA A 227 -5.95 25.72 17.59
N SER A 228 -5.21 25.66 16.49
CA SER A 228 -5.78 25.34 15.17
C SER A 228 -6.19 23.88 15.06
N SER A 229 -5.48 22.96 15.70
CA SER A 229 -5.71 21.50 15.54
C SER A 229 -6.81 20.99 16.46
N LEU A 230 -6.98 21.56 17.66
CA LEU A 230 -7.95 21.10 18.65
C LEU A 230 -9.40 21.12 18.16
N THR A 231 -9.78 22.07 17.32
CA THR A 231 -11.14 22.13 16.74
C THR A 231 -11.43 21.00 15.76
N ARG A 232 -10.41 20.26 15.37
CA ARG A 232 -10.46 19.15 14.40
C ARG A 232 -10.38 17.78 15.08
N VAL A 233 -10.22 17.76 16.40
CA VAL A 233 -10.18 16.57 17.25
C VAL A 233 -11.51 16.40 17.95
N VAL A 234 -12.00 15.18 18.02
CA VAL A 234 -13.30 14.83 18.58
C VAL A 234 -13.18 13.74 19.62
N GLY A 235 -14.03 13.78 20.62
CA GLY A 235 -14.26 12.66 21.53
C GLY A 235 -15.18 11.63 20.88
N ILE A 236 -14.89 10.36 21.11
CA ILE A 236 -15.70 9.23 20.63
C ILE A 236 -16.15 8.42 21.83
N LYS A 237 -17.47 8.23 21.98
CA LYS A 237 -18.06 7.37 22.99
C LYS A 237 -18.74 6.17 22.35
N SER A 238 -18.32 4.98 22.74
CA SER A 238 -18.92 3.70 22.35
C SER A 238 -19.33 2.91 23.59
N PRO A 239 -20.10 1.82 23.45
CA PRO A 239 -20.39 0.92 24.57
C PRO A 239 -19.16 0.30 25.24
N LYS A 240 -18.01 0.29 24.56
CA LYS A 240 -16.73 -0.21 25.10
C LYS A 240 -15.94 0.82 25.91
N GLY A 241 -16.30 2.09 25.82
CA GLY A 241 -15.58 3.18 26.48
C GLY A 241 -15.49 4.42 25.62
N THR A 242 -14.51 5.25 25.95
CA THR A 242 -14.25 6.51 25.29
C THR A 242 -12.87 6.51 24.63
N GLY A 243 -12.73 7.28 23.58
CA GLY A 243 -11.49 7.51 22.86
C GLY A 243 -11.54 8.82 22.09
N THR A 244 -10.60 8.99 21.22
CA THR A 244 -10.43 10.19 20.40
C THR A 244 -10.53 9.82 18.91
N GLY A 245 -10.91 10.78 18.10
CA GLY A 245 -10.82 10.75 16.65
C GLY A 245 -10.49 12.12 16.12
N PHE A 246 -10.26 12.22 14.82
CA PHE A 246 -10.01 13.49 14.16
C PHE A 246 -10.61 13.56 12.78
N ILE A 247 -10.88 14.78 12.32
CA ILE A 247 -11.50 15.04 11.03
C ILE A 247 -10.43 14.94 9.95
N ALA A 248 -10.59 13.97 9.04
CA ALA A 248 -9.67 13.69 7.94
C ALA A 248 -10.17 14.19 6.59
N GLU A 249 -11.48 14.54 6.47
CA GLU A 249 -12.05 14.98 5.21
C GLU A 249 -13.26 15.90 5.45
N LYS A 250 -13.46 16.89 4.56
CA LYS A 250 -14.49 17.94 4.67
C LYS A 250 -15.93 17.42 4.69
N SER A 251 -16.18 16.28 4.06
CA SER A 251 -17.53 15.69 4.03
C SER A 251 -17.93 15.07 5.39
N GLY A 252 -17.04 15.06 6.37
CA GLY A 252 -17.29 14.53 7.71
C GLY A 252 -16.76 13.11 7.90
N ILE A 253 -15.64 12.77 7.25
CA ILE A 253 -14.89 11.54 7.53
C ILE A 253 -13.97 11.75 8.72
N LEU A 254 -14.11 10.90 9.72
CA LEU A 254 -13.26 10.85 10.91
C LEU A 254 -12.42 9.59 10.88
N LEU A 255 -11.18 9.68 11.36
CA LEU A 255 -10.30 8.53 11.61
C LEU A 255 -10.15 8.31 13.12
N THR A 256 -10.08 7.03 13.52
CA THR A 256 -9.84 6.57 14.89
C THR A 256 -9.36 5.14 14.89
N ASN A 257 -9.07 4.55 16.07
CA ASN A 257 -8.79 3.12 16.16
C ASN A 257 -10.05 2.25 16.12
N ARG A 258 -9.90 1.04 15.58
CA ARG A 258 -10.96 0.03 15.59
C ARG A 258 -11.36 -0.37 17.02
N HIS A 259 -10.38 -0.49 17.93
CA HIS A 259 -10.69 -0.87 19.32
C HIS A 259 -11.51 0.21 20.04
N VAL A 260 -11.45 1.48 19.68
CA VAL A 260 -12.28 2.58 20.22
C VAL A 260 -13.75 2.36 19.87
N VAL A 261 -14.06 2.03 18.62
CA VAL A 261 -15.45 1.79 18.18
C VAL A 261 -15.95 0.38 18.47
N GLY A 262 -15.05 -0.59 18.63
CA GLY A 262 -15.37 -1.99 18.90
C GLY A 262 -16.27 -2.60 17.83
N SER A 263 -17.37 -3.25 18.28
CA SER A 263 -18.38 -3.83 17.38
C SER A 263 -19.44 -2.83 16.91
N SER A 264 -19.45 -1.62 17.45
CA SER A 264 -20.50 -0.62 17.20
C SER A 264 -20.63 -0.26 15.73
N LYS A 265 -21.86 -0.10 15.27
CA LYS A 265 -22.20 0.48 13.96
C LYS A 265 -22.40 2.00 14.07
N LYS A 266 -22.74 2.51 15.27
CA LYS A 266 -22.89 3.93 15.58
C LYS A 266 -22.16 4.27 16.86
N VAL A 267 -21.65 5.48 16.96
CA VAL A 267 -20.95 6.03 18.12
C VAL A 267 -21.35 7.49 18.33
N GLU A 268 -21.30 7.97 19.57
CA GLU A 268 -21.50 9.38 19.89
C GLU A 268 -20.16 10.12 19.63
N ILE A 269 -20.22 11.21 18.89
CA ILE A 269 -19.11 12.11 18.58
C ILE A 269 -19.32 13.41 19.34
N SER A 270 -18.34 13.83 20.13
CA SER A 270 -18.33 15.09 20.86
C SER A 270 -17.29 16.03 20.26
N TYR A 271 -17.72 17.20 19.80
CA TYR A 271 -16.85 18.25 19.26
C TYR A 271 -16.30 19.15 20.37
N SER A 272 -15.24 19.92 20.06
CA SER A 272 -14.60 20.84 20.99
C SER A 272 -15.50 21.99 21.48
N ASP A 273 -16.57 22.31 20.74
CA ASP A 273 -17.58 23.28 21.09
C ASP A 273 -18.71 22.72 22.00
N GLY A 274 -18.58 21.45 22.41
CA GLY A 274 -19.58 20.74 23.19
C GLY A 274 -20.72 20.11 22.37
N THR A 275 -20.77 20.36 21.05
CA THR A 275 -21.78 19.74 20.18
C THR A 275 -21.58 18.22 20.12
N LYS A 276 -22.70 17.50 20.23
CA LYS A 276 -22.73 16.04 20.09
C LYS A 276 -23.48 15.60 18.84
N LYS A 277 -22.99 14.60 18.15
CA LYS A 277 -23.59 14.00 16.97
C LYS A 277 -23.41 12.49 16.96
N ASP A 278 -24.32 11.79 16.31
CA ASP A 278 -24.16 10.37 15.99
C ASP A 278 -23.27 10.23 14.75
N GLY A 279 -22.30 9.34 14.84
CA GLY A 279 -21.43 8.96 13.73
C GLY A 279 -21.67 7.52 13.33
N ASP A 280 -21.77 7.26 12.03
CA ASP A 280 -21.88 5.92 11.47
C ASP A 280 -20.48 5.34 11.24
N VAL A 281 -20.20 4.16 11.81
CA VAL A 281 -18.95 3.45 11.58
C VAL A 281 -19.03 2.73 10.24
N ILE A 282 -18.40 3.30 9.22
CA ILE A 282 -18.51 2.85 7.82
C ILE A 282 -17.40 1.90 7.40
N PHE A 283 -16.29 1.85 8.15
CA PHE A 283 -15.18 0.94 7.90
C PHE A 283 -14.45 0.59 9.19
N LYS A 284 -14.01 -0.65 9.28
CA LYS A 284 -13.16 -1.18 10.37
C LYS A 284 -12.14 -2.13 9.81
N ASP A 285 -10.89 -1.89 10.12
CA ASP A 285 -9.77 -2.74 9.74
C ASP A 285 -9.15 -3.41 10.98
N ARG A 286 -9.04 -4.74 10.94
CA ARG A 286 -8.41 -5.51 12.01
C ARG A 286 -6.90 -5.53 11.90
N ASP A 287 -6.39 -5.49 10.66
CA ASP A 287 -4.97 -5.70 10.36
C ASP A 287 -4.11 -4.48 10.72
N ILE A 288 -4.74 -3.34 10.95
CA ILE A 288 -4.02 -2.13 11.37
C ILE A 288 -4.73 -1.33 12.47
N ASP A 289 -5.77 -1.91 13.06
CA ASP A 289 -6.56 -1.27 14.13
C ASP A 289 -7.14 0.10 13.74
N LEU A 290 -7.60 0.25 12.50
CA LEU A 290 -8.20 1.48 11.96
C LEU A 290 -9.72 1.39 11.93
N ALA A 291 -10.41 2.49 12.23
CA ALA A 291 -11.83 2.68 11.93
C ALA A 291 -12.09 4.03 11.28
N VAL A 292 -13.07 4.05 10.39
CA VAL A 292 -13.56 5.25 9.71
C VAL A 292 -15.00 5.50 10.10
N ILE A 293 -15.29 6.72 10.51
CA ILE A 293 -16.63 7.13 10.93
C ILE A 293 -17.10 8.24 9.98
N LYS A 294 -18.35 8.14 9.54
CA LYS A 294 -19.05 9.19 8.79
C LYS A 294 -19.99 9.92 9.73
N VAL A 295 -19.89 11.24 9.73
CA VAL A 295 -20.83 12.10 10.44
C VAL A 295 -21.87 12.61 9.46
N SER A 296 -23.15 12.50 9.79
CA SER A 296 -24.26 12.94 8.90
C SER A 296 -24.29 14.45 8.65
N VAL A 297 -23.81 15.23 9.62
CA VAL A 297 -23.67 16.70 9.50
C VAL A 297 -22.21 17.03 9.59
N PRO A 298 -21.52 17.37 8.52
CA PRO A 298 -20.12 17.70 8.53
C PRO A 298 -19.83 18.91 9.42
N PRO A 299 -18.72 18.92 10.16
CA PRO A 299 -18.30 20.06 10.93
C PRO A 299 -17.88 21.23 10.01
N LYS A 300 -18.09 22.48 10.47
CA LYS A 300 -17.62 23.70 9.77
C LYS A 300 -16.14 23.96 9.97
N VAL A 301 -15.33 22.92 9.97
CA VAL A 301 -13.87 23.00 10.18
C VAL A 301 -13.13 22.33 9.04
N THR A 302 -11.92 22.81 8.75
CA THR A 302 -11.04 22.15 7.77
C THR A 302 -10.47 20.86 8.35
N PRO A 303 -10.26 19.80 7.57
CA PRO A 303 -9.63 18.58 8.06
C PRO A 303 -8.17 18.80 8.47
N LEU A 304 -7.64 17.90 9.30
CA LEU A 304 -6.19 17.81 9.52
C LEU A 304 -5.52 17.28 8.28
N PRO A 305 -4.42 17.90 7.80
CA PRO A 305 -3.63 17.35 6.71
C PRO A 305 -2.90 16.10 7.19
N LEU A 306 -2.83 15.07 6.34
CA LEU A 306 -2.18 13.81 6.66
C LEU A 306 -0.85 13.72 5.91
N CYS A 307 0.27 13.57 6.64
CA CYS A 307 1.60 13.41 6.08
C CYS A 307 1.76 11.99 5.50
N PHE A 308 1.69 11.86 4.17
CA PHE A 308 1.71 10.57 3.48
C PHE A 308 3.05 10.27 2.78
N ALA A 309 3.91 11.24 2.57
CA ALA A 309 5.09 11.08 1.71
C ALA A 309 6.27 10.40 2.41
N THR A 310 6.49 10.68 3.70
CA THR A 310 7.67 10.18 4.43
C THR A 310 7.32 9.76 5.86
N TYR A 311 8.00 8.71 6.35
CA TYR A 311 7.97 8.38 7.77
C TYR A 311 8.73 9.41 8.57
N PRO A 312 8.28 9.71 9.81
CA PRO A 312 9.03 10.57 10.70
C PRO A 312 10.36 9.89 11.09
N LYS A 313 11.32 10.71 11.52
CA LYS A 313 12.64 10.23 11.97
C LYS A 313 12.74 10.30 13.51
N PRO A 314 13.59 9.46 14.13
CA PRO A 314 13.92 9.66 15.54
C PRO A 314 14.38 11.09 15.80
N ALA A 315 13.97 11.64 16.95
CA ALA A 315 14.13 13.02 17.40
C ALA A 315 13.21 14.07 16.73
N ASP A 316 12.38 13.72 15.73
CA ASP A 316 11.35 14.64 15.25
C ASP A 316 10.37 14.98 16.38
N GLU A 317 10.04 16.25 16.54
CA GLU A 317 9.06 16.70 17.53
C GLU A 317 7.65 16.21 17.17
N VAL A 318 6.92 15.74 18.18
CA VAL A 318 5.53 15.31 18.03
C VAL A 318 4.61 15.95 19.05
N THR A 319 3.39 16.19 18.64
CA THR A 319 2.29 16.62 19.49
C THR A 319 1.16 15.62 19.40
N VAL A 320 0.73 15.11 20.54
CA VAL A 320 -0.44 14.22 20.62
C VAL A 320 -1.62 15.02 21.14
N LEU A 321 -2.73 14.91 20.43
CA LEU A 321 -3.99 15.54 20.83
C LEU A 321 -5.03 14.45 21.16
N GLY A 322 -5.68 14.63 22.32
CA GLY A 322 -6.73 13.73 22.77
C GLY A 322 -7.92 14.50 23.33
N ASN A 323 -9.05 13.82 23.41
CA ASN A 323 -10.27 14.28 24.06
C ASN A 323 -10.77 13.23 25.05
N PRO A 324 -9.98 12.91 26.11
CA PRO A 324 -10.34 11.87 27.06
C PRO A 324 -11.56 12.28 27.87
N LEU A 325 -12.55 11.39 27.99
CA LEU A 325 -13.67 11.48 28.94
C LEU A 325 -14.56 12.75 28.82
N GLY A 326 -14.52 13.47 27.70
CA GLY A 326 -15.22 14.75 27.57
C GLY A 326 -14.57 15.87 28.38
N LEU A 327 -13.42 15.63 29.01
CA LEU A 327 -12.51 16.66 29.48
C LEU A 327 -11.79 17.19 28.23
N ALA A 328 -12.26 18.35 27.76
CA ALA A 328 -11.79 18.93 26.51
C ALA A 328 -10.26 19.08 26.49
N ASN A 329 -9.65 18.53 25.41
CA ASN A 329 -8.36 18.99 24.92
C ASN A 329 -7.14 18.62 25.76
N THR A 330 -6.82 17.34 25.82
CA THR A 330 -5.50 16.93 26.32
C THR A 330 -4.44 17.10 25.22
N VAL A 331 -3.37 17.77 25.55
CA VAL A 331 -2.22 18.01 24.67
C VAL A 331 -0.97 17.47 25.36
N THR A 332 -0.24 16.59 24.70
CA THR A 332 1.08 16.15 25.14
C THR A 332 2.11 16.37 24.05
N LYS A 333 3.34 16.70 24.42
CA LYS A 333 4.46 16.94 23.50
C LYS A 333 5.58 15.98 23.83
N GLY A 334 6.31 15.55 22.83
CA GLY A 334 7.48 14.70 22.94
C GLY A 334 8.21 14.61 21.60
N ILE A 335 8.95 13.54 21.41
CA ILE A 335 9.68 13.25 20.18
C ILE A 335 9.32 11.85 19.65
N VAL A 336 9.65 11.60 18.41
CA VAL A 336 9.76 10.23 17.87
C VAL A 336 10.96 9.55 18.51
N SER A 337 10.73 8.56 19.37
CA SER A 337 11.82 7.80 19.98
C SER A 337 12.39 6.74 19.03
N ALA A 338 11.53 6.10 18.23
CA ALA A 338 11.90 5.10 17.23
C ALA A 338 10.75 4.80 16.27
N LEU A 339 11.08 4.25 15.11
CA LEU A 339 10.12 3.51 14.29
C LEU A 339 10.27 2.02 14.60
N ARG A 340 9.17 1.35 14.84
CA ARG A 340 9.11 -0.07 15.18
C ARG A 340 8.16 -0.79 14.24
N ARG A 341 8.47 -2.05 13.95
CA ARG A 341 7.48 -2.96 13.39
C ARG A 341 6.77 -3.69 14.53
N SER A 342 5.49 -3.96 14.33
CA SER A 342 4.73 -4.79 15.26
C SER A 342 5.18 -6.24 15.15
N GLU A 343 6.25 -6.59 15.86
CA GLU A 343 6.86 -7.91 15.94
C GLU A 343 7.04 -8.33 17.42
N GLY A 344 7.24 -9.62 17.67
CA GLY A 344 7.46 -10.13 19.02
C GLY A 344 6.35 -9.77 19.99
N GLU A 345 6.68 -9.11 21.10
CA GLU A 345 5.70 -8.70 22.13
C GLU A 345 4.67 -7.67 21.63
N LEU A 346 5.02 -6.84 20.64
CA LEU A 346 4.13 -5.83 20.11
C LEU A 346 2.96 -6.44 19.31
N LYS A 347 3.08 -7.67 18.83
CA LYS A 347 1.98 -8.41 18.15
C LYS A 347 0.77 -8.62 19.06
N SER A 348 0.97 -8.65 20.36
CA SER A 348 -0.14 -8.82 21.32
C SER A 348 -1.08 -7.62 21.39
N VAL A 349 -0.62 -6.45 20.95
CA VAL A 349 -1.35 -5.17 21.05
C VAL A 349 -1.65 -4.51 19.71
N THR A 350 -0.89 -4.86 18.67
CA THR A 350 -1.11 -4.34 17.32
C THR A 350 -0.84 -5.46 16.32
N PRO A 351 -1.67 -5.61 15.29
CA PRO A 351 -1.48 -6.63 14.26
C PRO A 351 -0.06 -6.63 13.70
N GLU A 352 0.44 -7.83 13.44
CA GLU A 352 1.79 -8.08 12.96
C GLU A 352 2.07 -7.23 11.74
N GLY A 353 3.26 -6.66 11.75
CA GLY A 353 3.78 -5.96 10.62
C GLY A 353 3.37 -4.52 10.45
N THR A 354 2.49 -3.97 11.28
CA THR A 354 2.16 -2.55 11.31
C THR A 354 3.38 -1.71 11.70
N THR A 355 3.63 -0.61 11.00
CA THR A 355 4.67 0.35 11.39
C THR A 355 4.13 1.21 12.54
N LEU A 356 4.83 1.16 13.66
CA LEU A 356 4.54 1.89 14.87
C LEU A 356 5.54 3.03 15.06
N ILE A 357 5.03 4.20 15.40
CA ILE A 357 5.82 5.36 15.83
C ILE A 357 5.88 5.31 17.35
N GLN A 358 7.06 5.01 17.90
CA GLN A 358 7.30 5.09 19.35
C GLN A 358 7.57 6.53 19.75
N THR A 359 7.02 6.98 20.87
CA THR A 359 7.19 8.34 21.40
C THR A 359 7.28 8.35 22.92
N ASP A 360 7.95 9.34 23.45
CA ASP A 360 7.96 9.70 24.89
C ASP A 360 6.83 10.67 25.27
N ALA A 361 6.10 11.21 24.28
CA ALA A 361 4.88 11.97 24.56
C ALA A 361 3.91 11.13 25.42
N ALA A 362 3.35 11.73 26.46
CA ALA A 362 2.47 11.00 27.38
C ALA A 362 1.22 10.48 26.69
N ILE A 363 1.08 9.17 26.60
CA ILE A 363 -0.10 8.48 26.10
C ILE A 363 -0.89 7.94 27.30
N ASN A 364 -2.15 8.36 27.41
CA ASN A 364 -3.05 7.98 28.48
C ASN A 364 -4.36 7.43 27.91
N PRO A 365 -5.14 6.66 28.71
CA PRO A 365 -6.48 6.26 28.33
C PRO A 365 -7.33 7.46 27.88
N GLY A 366 -7.94 7.34 26.69
CA GLY A 366 -8.68 8.40 26.04
C GLY A 366 -7.94 9.10 24.90
N ASN A 367 -6.60 9.05 24.82
CA ASN A 367 -5.86 9.55 23.66
C ASN A 367 -5.91 8.58 22.47
N SER A 368 -6.27 7.31 22.69
CA SER A 368 -6.38 6.30 21.61
C SER A 368 -7.31 6.77 20.51
N GLY A 369 -6.86 6.66 19.26
CA GLY A 369 -7.54 7.16 18.07
C GLY A 369 -7.29 8.63 17.75
N GLY A 370 -6.63 9.36 18.65
CA GLY A 370 -6.25 10.76 18.44
C GLY A 370 -5.07 10.90 17.46
N PRO A 371 -4.89 12.10 16.88
CA PRO A 371 -3.78 12.37 15.97
C PRO A 371 -2.47 12.60 16.73
N MET A 372 -1.39 12.03 16.19
CA MET A 372 -0.02 12.43 16.46
C MET A 372 0.42 13.36 15.33
N LEU A 373 0.75 14.60 15.67
CA LEU A 373 1.10 15.65 14.72
C LEU A 373 2.61 15.87 14.72
N ASN A 374 3.16 16.23 13.56
CA ASN A 374 4.50 16.80 13.46
C ASN A 374 4.50 18.30 13.78
N GLN A 375 5.67 18.94 13.75
CA GLN A 375 5.85 20.37 14.02
C GLN A 375 5.10 21.31 13.05
N TYR A 376 4.58 20.78 11.94
CA TYR A 376 3.81 21.52 10.94
C TYR A 376 2.29 21.35 11.10
N GLY A 377 1.84 20.57 12.10
CA GLY A 377 0.42 20.30 12.34
C GLY A 377 -0.18 19.23 11.44
N GLU A 378 0.64 18.42 10.79
CA GLU A 378 0.22 17.32 9.94
C GLU A 378 0.21 16.01 10.73
N VAL A 379 -0.79 15.18 10.48
CA VAL A 379 -0.92 13.88 11.15
C VAL A 379 0.11 12.92 10.58
N ILE A 380 0.98 12.42 11.43
CA ILE A 380 1.98 11.38 11.12
C ILE A 380 1.58 10.01 11.66
N GLY A 381 0.64 9.95 12.63
CA GLY A 381 0.19 8.71 13.23
C GLY A 381 -1.15 8.82 13.94
N ILE A 382 -1.76 7.67 14.20
CA ILE A 382 -2.97 7.50 15.01
C ILE A 382 -2.54 6.87 16.34
N VAL A 383 -2.70 7.59 17.43
CA VAL A 383 -2.32 7.13 18.78
C VAL A 383 -3.09 5.87 19.11
N SER A 384 -2.40 4.83 19.57
CA SER A 384 -3.02 3.53 19.81
C SER A 384 -2.90 3.08 21.27
N PHE A 385 -1.70 2.87 21.78
CA PHE A 385 -1.51 2.31 23.12
C PHE A 385 -0.21 2.76 23.79
N LYS A 386 -0.12 2.48 25.10
CA LYS A 386 1.08 2.55 25.90
C LYS A 386 1.46 1.15 26.37
N LYS A 387 2.73 0.78 26.29
CA LYS A 387 3.21 -0.46 26.91
C LYS A 387 3.19 -0.30 28.42
N SER A 388 2.61 -1.25 29.14
CA SER A 388 2.46 -1.21 30.60
C SER A 388 3.78 -1.27 31.38
N SER A 389 4.85 -1.77 30.75
CA SER A 389 6.18 -1.92 31.34
C SER A 389 7.16 -0.86 30.84
N GLY A 390 7.00 0.39 31.23
CA GLY A 390 7.96 1.46 30.90
C GLY A 390 7.33 2.86 30.84
N GLU A 391 7.96 3.81 31.51
CA GLU A 391 7.64 5.23 31.29
C GLU A 391 8.14 5.67 29.91
N GLY A 392 7.46 6.60 29.26
CA GLY A 392 7.88 7.16 27.97
C GLY A 392 7.77 6.19 26.76
N THR A 393 6.95 5.13 26.84
CA THR A 393 6.75 4.18 25.75
C THR A 393 5.34 4.22 25.21
N GLY A 394 4.97 5.33 24.57
CA GLY A 394 3.74 5.47 23.81
C GLY A 394 3.92 5.03 22.35
N PHE A 395 2.84 4.57 21.72
CA PHE A 395 2.85 4.12 20.33
C PHE A 395 1.69 4.71 19.54
N ALA A 396 1.98 5.10 18.31
CA ALA A 396 0.98 5.44 17.31
C ALA A 396 1.16 4.58 16.05
N ILE A 397 0.06 4.22 15.41
CA ILE A 397 0.05 3.56 14.11
C ILE A 397 0.43 4.60 13.06
N SER A 398 1.37 4.27 12.18
CA SER A 398 1.75 5.17 11.08
C SER A 398 0.54 5.56 10.24
N ILE A 399 0.39 6.85 9.95
CA ILE A 399 -0.67 7.34 9.07
C ILE A 399 -0.48 6.84 7.63
N ILE A 400 0.75 6.58 7.20
CA ILE A 400 1.07 6.03 5.89
C ILE A 400 0.46 4.64 5.76
N ASP A 401 0.69 3.76 6.74
CA ASP A 401 0.14 2.42 6.76
C ASP A 401 -1.39 2.45 6.81
N ALA A 402 -1.97 3.34 7.64
CA ALA A 402 -3.41 3.51 7.77
C ALA A 402 -4.07 3.93 6.46
N LEU A 403 -3.50 4.91 5.77
CA LEU A 403 -4.03 5.38 4.48
C LEU A 403 -3.83 4.37 3.37
N GLN A 404 -2.72 3.65 3.37
CA GLN A 404 -2.44 2.61 2.39
C GLN A 404 -3.46 1.47 2.50
N ALA A 405 -3.70 0.96 3.72
CA ALA A 405 -4.72 -0.07 3.95
C ALA A 405 -6.12 0.41 3.54
N MET A 406 -6.43 1.68 3.81
CA MET A 406 -7.72 2.24 3.43
C MET A 406 -7.84 2.42 1.91
N LYS A 407 -6.79 2.87 1.21
CA LYS A 407 -6.77 2.99 -0.26
C LYS A 407 -7.03 1.66 -0.94
N VAL A 408 -6.45 0.59 -0.43
CA VAL A 408 -6.61 -0.76 -0.97
C VAL A 408 -8.00 -1.32 -0.70
N LYS A 409 -8.42 -1.32 0.58
CA LYS A 409 -9.66 -1.99 1.01
C LYS A 409 -10.92 -1.16 0.75
N LYS A 410 -10.81 0.16 0.69
CA LYS A 410 -11.92 1.11 0.49
C LYS A 410 -11.46 2.36 -0.27
N PRO A 411 -11.07 2.24 -1.55
CA PRO A 411 -10.50 3.34 -2.33
C PRO A 411 -11.40 4.57 -2.37
N MET A 412 -12.71 4.40 -2.46
CA MET A 412 -13.67 5.52 -2.48
C MET A 412 -13.64 6.38 -1.22
N LEU A 413 -13.28 5.81 -0.06
CA LEU A 413 -13.14 6.58 1.18
C LEU A 413 -11.83 7.37 1.25
N ALA A 414 -10.82 6.91 0.52
CA ALA A 414 -9.49 7.50 0.55
C ALA A 414 -9.32 8.68 -0.43
N GLN A 415 -10.14 8.77 -1.46
CA GLN A 415 -9.98 9.72 -2.58
C GLN A 415 -9.98 11.19 -2.17
N ASN A 416 -10.74 11.55 -1.14
CA ASN A 416 -10.95 12.95 -0.74
C ASN A 416 -10.23 13.32 0.55
N ILE A 417 -9.39 12.43 1.09
CA ILE A 417 -8.63 12.73 2.30
C ILE A 417 -7.53 13.73 1.97
N ALA A 418 -7.45 14.77 2.78
CA ALA A 418 -6.43 15.81 2.65
C ALA A 418 -5.05 15.24 3.00
N THR A 419 -4.23 14.94 1.99
CA THR A 419 -2.84 14.52 2.16
C THR A 419 -1.88 15.68 1.93
N SER A 420 -0.73 15.65 2.58
CA SER A 420 0.35 16.62 2.41
C SER A 420 1.65 15.90 2.05
N GLU A 421 2.57 16.64 1.44
CA GLU A 421 3.92 16.15 1.12
C GLU A 421 4.88 16.19 2.34
N CYS A 422 4.34 16.26 3.55
CA CYS A 422 5.08 16.31 4.81
C CYS A 422 6.08 17.49 4.91
N GLY A 423 5.65 18.50 5.65
CA GLY A 423 6.44 19.73 5.86
C GLY A 423 6.07 20.89 4.95
N ASN A 424 5.19 20.70 3.97
CA ASN A 424 4.64 21.78 3.17
C ASN A 424 3.34 22.29 3.80
N LEU A 425 3.38 23.46 4.42
CA LEU A 425 2.16 24.17 4.81
C LEU A 425 1.37 24.48 3.53
N VAL A 426 0.26 23.79 3.32
CA VAL A 426 -0.73 24.23 2.33
C VAL A 426 -1.23 25.59 2.80
N SER A 427 -0.73 26.65 2.18
CA SER A 427 -1.29 27.98 2.35
C SER A 427 -2.73 27.94 1.81
N THR A 428 -3.72 27.83 2.68
CA THR A 428 -5.12 28.10 2.35
C THR A 428 -5.28 29.61 2.13
N GLY A 429 -4.60 30.12 1.11
CA GLY A 429 -4.82 31.47 0.59
C GLY A 429 -6.02 31.43 -0.33
N THR A 430 -7.18 31.80 0.17
CA THR A 430 -8.30 32.23 -0.66
C THR A 430 -7.85 33.39 -1.54
N ALA A 431 -7.43 33.11 -2.75
CA ALA A 431 -7.30 34.14 -3.77
C ALA A 431 -8.70 34.71 -4.06
N LYS A 432 -8.98 35.90 -3.52
CA LYS A 432 -10.10 36.70 -3.98
C LYS A 432 -9.87 37.00 -5.48
N PRO A 433 -10.85 36.79 -6.36
CA PRO A 433 -10.74 37.26 -7.73
C PRO A 433 -10.70 38.80 -7.69
N LYS A 434 -9.64 39.38 -8.21
CA LYS A 434 -9.61 40.81 -8.54
C LYS A 434 -10.62 41.05 -9.66
N LYS A 435 -11.50 42.03 -9.43
CA LYS A 435 -12.41 42.60 -10.41
C LYS A 435 -11.64 43.21 -11.59
#